data_3cef5c669fd13a30319f87a792f4410c
#
_entry.id   3cef5c669fd13a30319f87a792f4410c
#
_cell.length_a   1.000
_cell.length_b   1.000
_cell.length_c   1.000
_cell.angle_alpha   90.00
_cell.angle_beta   90.00
_cell.angle_gamma   90.00
#
_symmetry.space_group_name_H-M   'P 1'
#
loop_
_entity.id
_entity.type
_entity.pdbx_description
1 polymer ?
#
loop_
_entity_poly.entity_id
_entity_poly.type
_entity_poly.pdbx_seq_one_letter_code
_entity_poly.pdbx_strand_id
1 'polypeptide(L)'
;MQAIETRDAPTAAGHYSQAIVHNGVVYVAGQLPIDPKSSDRTVGSIEQQTERTLRNVEAILVAAGSGLDQVLQMTIYVSDIELWGGVNTTYARVMGAHRPARAVVPVKDLHYGYQIEIQAIAASK
;
A
#
# COMPACT_ATOMS: atom_id res chain seq x y z
N MET A 1 16.59 -14.57 -2.41
CA MET A 1 15.19 -14.12 -2.54
C MET A 1 14.41 -14.57 -1.31
N GLN A 2 13.66 -13.67 -0.70
CA GLN A 2 12.95 -13.95 0.55
C GLN A 2 11.50 -13.47 0.46
N ALA A 3 10.55 -14.34 0.80
CA ALA A 3 9.14 -13.97 0.92
C ALA A 3 8.89 -13.40 2.32
N ILE A 4 8.10 -12.33 2.40
CA ILE A 4 7.77 -11.64 3.64
C ILE A 4 6.33 -11.97 4.02
N GLU A 5 6.12 -12.21 5.31
CA GLU A 5 4.80 -12.42 5.89
C GLU A 5 4.74 -11.73 7.25
N THR A 6 3.71 -10.93 7.49
CA THR A 6 3.47 -10.28 8.77
C THR A 6 1.98 -10.26 9.10
N ARG A 7 1.65 -10.36 10.38
CA ARG A 7 0.27 -10.22 10.87
C ARG A 7 -0.17 -8.77 10.99
N ASP A 8 0.75 -7.83 10.82
CA ASP A 8 0.46 -6.39 10.91
C ASP A 8 -0.07 -5.82 9.60
N ALA A 9 -0.21 -6.65 8.58
CA ALA A 9 -0.84 -6.33 7.31
C ALA A 9 -1.82 -7.45 6.93
N PRO A 10 -2.74 -7.20 5.99
CA PRO A 10 -3.70 -8.22 5.59
C PRO A 10 -3.01 -9.48 5.06
N THR A 11 -3.51 -10.64 5.49
CA THR A 11 -3.06 -11.94 4.97
C THR A 11 -3.25 -11.99 3.46
N ALA A 12 -2.27 -12.54 2.74
CA ALA A 12 -2.41 -12.74 1.30
C ALA A 12 -3.60 -13.69 1.03
N ALA A 13 -4.60 -13.18 0.31
CA ALA A 13 -5.86 -13.88 0.08
C ALA A 13 -5.81 -14.78 -1.15
N GLY A 14 -4.70 -14.83 -1.86
CA GLY A 14 -4.55 -15.61 -3.09
C GLY A 14 -3.15 -16.20 -3.20
N HIS A 15 -2.78 -16.54 -4.41
CA HIS A 15 -1.50 -17.20 -4.69
C HIS A 15 -0.39 -16.15 -4.87
N TYR A 16 0.01 -15.51 -3.76
CA TYR A 16 1.09 -14.50 -3.76
C TYR A 16 1.62 -14.30 -2.34
N SER A 17 2.80 -13.70 -2.24
CA SER A 17 3.39 -13.25 -0.97
C SER A 17 3.07 -11.77 -0.75
N GLN A 18 3.05 -11.33 0.50
CA GLN A 18 2.87 -9.90 0.80
C GLN A 18 3.99 -9.05 0.20
N ALA A 19 5.22 -9.57 0.22
CA ALA A 19 6.36 -8.94 -0.44
C ALA A 19 7.45 -9.96 -0.73
N ILE A 20 8.33 -9.60 -1.67
CA ILE A 20 9.55 -10.34 -1.96
C ILE A 20 10.73 -9.40 -1.78
N VAL A 21 11.77 -9.86 -1.09
CA VAL A 21 13.04 -9.14 -0.97
C VAL A 21 14.07 -9.84 -1.86
N HIS A 22 14.73 -9.08 -2.70
CA HIS A 22 15.78 -9.59 -3.59
C HIS A 22 16.81 -8.50 -3.88
N ASN A 23 18.08 -8.80 -3.63
CA ASN A 23 19.20 -7.89 -3.90
C ASN A 23 19.00 -6.50 -3.28
N GLY A 24 18.56 -6.44 -2.03
CA GLY A 24 18.38 -5.18 -1.33
C GLY A 24 17.15 -4.38 -1.74
N VAL A 25 16.23 -4.98 -2.48
CA VAL A 25 15.00 -4.32 -2.93
C VAL A 25 13.78 -5.11 -2.45
N VAL A 26 12.78 -4.40 -1.95
CA VAL A 26 11.52 -4.97 -1.46
C VAL A 26 10.42 -4.67 -2.48
N TYR A 27 9.78 -5.71 -2.97
CA TYR A 27 8.65 -5.61 -3.91
C TYR A 27 7.38 -5.95 -3.15
N VAL A 28 6.55 -4.95 -2.86
CA VAL A 28 5.33 -5.12 -2.06
C VAL A 28 4.15 -5.38 -2.99
N ALA A 29 3.41 -6.45 -2.72
CA ALA A 29 2.18 -6.77 -3.45
C ALA A 29 1.13 -5.68 -3.22
N GLY A 30 0.19 -5.53 -4.15
CA GLY A 30 -0.89 -4.57 -4.04
C GLY A 30 -1.65 -4.72 -2.73
N GLN A 31 -1.81 -3.61 -2.01
CA GLN A 31 -2.50 -3.56 -0.73
C GLN A 31 -3.82 -2.80 -0.87
N LEU A 32 -4.86 -3.37 -0.28
CA LEU A 32 -6.19 -2.77 -0.16
C LEU A 32 -6.36 -2.15 1.23
N PRO A 33 -7.38 -1.29 1.43
CA PRO A 33 -7.60 -0.66 2.74
C PRO A 33 -8.21 -1.61 3.78
N ILE A 34 -7.72 -2.82 3.88
CA ILE A 34 -8.21 -3.81 4.83
C ILE A 34 -7.50 -3.63 6.15
N ASP A 35 -8.25 -3.53 7.26
CA ASP A 35 -7.68 -3.51 8.60
C ASP A 35 -7.34 -4.95 8.99
N PRO A 36 -6.04 -5.28 9.19
CA PRO A 36 -5.65 -6.65 9.52
C PRO A 36 -6.06 -7.07 10.94
N LYS A 37 -6.46 -6.14 11.79
CA LYS A 37 -6.82 -6.40 13.18
C LYS A 37 -8.33 -6.47 13.40
N SER A 38 -9.14 -6.32 12.35
CA SER A 38 -10.60 -6.27 12.45
C SER A 38 -11.23 -7.04 11.29
N SER A 39 -12.43 -7.56 11.52
CA SER A 39 -13.26 -8.14 10.47
C SER A 39 -14.18 -7.11 9.81
N ASP A 40 -14.17 -5.87 10.29
CA ASP A 40 -14.94 -4.78 9.69
C ASP A 40 -14.39 -4.47 8.29
N ARG A 41 -15.27 -4.51 7.29
CA ARG A 41 -14.91 -4.24 5.89
C ARG A 41 -15.64 -3.01 5.35
N THR A 42 -16.07 -2.11 6.25
CA THR A 42 -16.65 -0.82 5.85
C THR A 42 -15.65 -0.05 5.01
N VAL A 43 -16.12 0.49 3.87
CA VAL A 43 -15.22 1.12 2.89
C VAL A 43 -14.62 2.41 3.44
N GLY A 44 -15.43 3.27 4.05
CA GLY A 44 -14.96 4.53 4.60
C GLY A 44 -14.71 5.60 3.54
N SER A 45 -14.20 6.75 3.97
CA SER A 45 -13.82 7.84 3.07
C SER A 45 -12.54 7.49 2.30
N ILE A 46 -12.31 8.18 1.17
CA ILE A 46 -11.07 7.96 0.40
C ILE A 46 -9.83 8.30 1.24
N GLU A 47 -9.91 9.29 2.12
CA GLU A 47 -8.82 9.65 3.02
C GLU A 47 -8.52 8.51 4.01
N GLN A 48 -9.56 7.94 4.61
CA GLN A 48 -9.42 6.79 5.52
C GLN A 48 -8.85 5.59 4.79
N GLN A 49 -9.36 5.29 3.59
CA GLN A 49 -8.86 4.19 2.76
C GLN A 49 -7.38 4.38 2.41
N THR A 50 -7.00 5.58 2.02
CA THR A 50 -5.61 5.88 1.63
C THR A 50 -4.67 5.67 2.82
N GLU A 51 -5.03 6.19 3.99
CA GLU A 51 -4.20 6.02 5.18
C GLU A 51 -4.08 4.56 5.57
N ARG A 52 -5.20 3.82 5.61
CA ARG A 52 -5.17 2.39 5.95
C ARG A 52 -4.28 1.61 4.99
N THR A 53 -4.40 1.86 3.69
CA THR A 53 -3.60 1.19 2.68
C THR A 53 -2.12 1.48 2.85
N LEU A 54 -1.75 2.75 3.10
CA LEU A 54 -0.35 3.12 3.33
C LEU A 54 0.20 2.47 4.61
N ARG A 55 -0.61 2.35 5.67
CA ARG A 55 -0.17 1.67 6.89
C ARG A 55 0.04 0.18 6.66
N ASN A 56 -0.74 -0.44 5.79
CA ASN A 56 -0.51 -1.84 5.41
C ASN A 56 0.81 -2.00 4.65
N VAL A 57 1.09 -1.10 3.70
CA VAL A 57 2.37 -1.08 2.99
C VAL A 57 3.52 -0.89 3.97
N GLU A 58 3.38 0.06 4.89
CA GLU A 58 4.41 0.34 5.91
C GLU A 58 4.70 -0.89 6.76
N ALA A 59 3.67 -1.59 7.23
CA ALA A 59 3.84 -2.78 8.07
C ALA A 59 4.64 -3.86 7.34
N ILE A 60 4.36 -4.07 6.06
CA ILE A 60 5.09 -5.05 5.25
C ILE A 60 6.54 -4.60 5.05
N LEU A 61 6.77 -3.32 4.78
CA LEU A 61 8.11 -2.78 4.62
C LEU A 61 8.93 -2.94 5.90
N VAL A 62 8.34 -2.64 7.06
CA VAL A 62 9.02 -2.80 8.36
C VAL A 62 9.39 -4.27 8.58
N ALA A 63 8.49 -5.20 8.28
CA ALA A 63 8.78 -6.63 8.39
C ALA A 63 9.91 -7.07 7.46
N ALA A 64 10.13 -6.35 6.37
CA ALA A 64 11.18 -6.63 5.39
C ALA A 64 12.49 -5.87 5.70
N GLY A 65 12.58 -5.16 6.83
CA GLY A 65 13.76 -4.37 7.18
C GLY A 65 13.85 -3.05 6.41
N SER A 66 12.71 -2.48 6.02
CA SER A 66 12.63 -1.23 5.28
C SER A 66 11.71 -0.24 5.99
N GLY A 67 11.10 0.68 5.29
CA GLY A 67 10.16 1.65 5.81
C GLY A 67 9.65 2.57 4.71
N LEU A 68 8.66 3.40 5.04
CA LEU A 68 8.12 4.36 4.07
C LEU A 68 9.17 5.34 3.56
N ASP A 69 10.15 5.68 4.38
CA ASP A 69 11.27 6.57 4.02
C ASP A 69 12.26 5.93 3.03
N GLN A 70 12.12 4.64 2.78
CA GLN A 70 12.97 3.89 1.84
C GLN A 70 12.24 3.55 0.54
N VAL A 71 11.01 3.99 0.37
CA VAL A 71 10.25 3.71 -0.85
C VAL A 71 10.91 4.40 -2.03
N LEU A 72 11.07 3.63 -3.12
CA LEU A 72 11.63 4.11 -4.39
C LEU A 72 10.50 4.49 -5.36
N GLN A 73 9.43 3.69 -5.35
CA GLN A 73 8.32 3.88 -6.27
C GLN A 73 7.01 3.41 -5.64
N MET A 74 5.98 4.22 -5.82
CA MET A 74 4.60 3.87 -5.48
C MET A 74 3.76 3.84 -6.74
N THR A 75 2.91 2.82 -6.87
CA THR A 75 1.84 2.82 -7.86
C THR A 75 0.51 2.77 -7.13
N ILE A 76 -0.32 3.78 -7.36
CA ILE A 76 -1.61 3.94 -6.71
C ILE A 76 -2.70 3.76 -7.77
N TYR A 77 -3.54 2.74 -7.57
CA TYR A 77 -4.70 2.49 -8.42
C TYR A 77 -5.93 3.06 -7.74
N VAL A 78 -6.74 3.82 -8.48
CA VAL A 78 -7.98 4.40 -7.97
C VAL A 78 -9.13 4.01 -8.87
N SER A 79 -10.30 3.78 -8.28
CA SER A 79 -11.48 3.37 -9.04
C SER A 79 -12.13 4.54 -9.79
N ASP A 80 -11.74 5.79 -9.50
CA ASP A 80 -12.25 6.99 -10.15
C ASP A 80 -11.20 8.08 -10.01
N ILE A 81 -10.84 8.74 -11.12
CA ILE A 81 -9.82 9.79 -11.12
C ILE A 81 -10.25 11.01 -10.27
N GLU A 82 -11.54 11.21 -10.06
CA GLU A 82 -12.05 12.28 -9.21
C GLU A 82 -11.59 12.14 -7.74
N LEU A 83 -11.14 10.95 -7.34
CA LEU A 83 -10.65 10.70 -5.98
C LEU A 83 -9.22 11.23 -5.77
N TRP A 84 -8.54 11.67 -6.83
CA TRP A 84 -7.13 12.04 -6.80
C TRP A 84 -6.80 13.05 -5.69
N GLY A 85 -7.65 14.07 -5.51
CA GLY A 85 -7.40 15.13 -4.51
C GLY A 85 -7.30 14.61 -3.09
N GLY A 86 -8.27 13.79 -2.68
CA GLY A 86 -8.28 13.19 -1.34
C GLY A 86 -7.13 12.22 -1.13
N VAL A 87 -6.82 11.41 -2.15
CA VAL A 87 -5.67 10.50 -2.13
C VAL A 87 -4.39 11.31 -1.93
N ASN A 88 -4.17 12.35 -2.75
CA ASN A 88 -2.93 13.11 -2.72
C ASN A 88 -2.73 13.84 -1.38
N THR A 89 -3.78 14.41 -0.82
CA THR A 89 -3.71 15.10 0.47
C THR A 89 -3.26 14.15 1.58
N THR A 90 -3.87 12.97 1.66
CA THR A 90 -3.54 11.98 2.68
C THR A 90 -2.16 11.38 2.44
N TYR A 91 -1.84 11.07 1.19
CA TYR A 91 -0.53 10.54 0.80
C TYR A 91 0.59 11.51 1.21
N ALA A 92 0.44 12.80 0.90
CA ALA A 92 1.43 13.81 1.25
C ALA A 92 1.65 13.91 2.76
N ARG A 93 0.56 13.83 3.54
CA ARG A 93 0.63 13.88 5.00
C ARG A 93 1.38 12.67 5.56
N VAL A 94 1.08 11.47 5.07
CA VAL A 94 1.69 10.23 5.56
C VAL A 94 3.15 10.12 5.14
N MET A 95 3.47 10.46 3.89
CA MET A 95 4.83 10.33 3.36
C MET A 95 5.76 11.44 3.86
N GLY A 96 5.21 12.59 4.23
CA GLY A 96 6.00 13.70 4.74
C GLY A 96 6.94 14.29 3.70
N ALA A 97 8.22 14.47 4.08
CA ALA A 97 9.21 15.07 3.19
C ALA A 97 9.70 14.12 2.09
N HIS A 98 9.51 12.82 2.27
CA HIS A 98 9.98 11.83 1.29
C HIS A 98 9.03 11.78 0.09
N ARG A 99 9.57 11.95 -1.10
CA ARG A 99 8.81 12.02 -2.36
C ARG A 99 9.32 10.95 -3.34
N PRO A 100 8.92 9.69 -3.18
CA PRO A 100 9.31 8.65 -4.14
C PRO A 100 8.67 8.89 -5.51
N ALA A 101 9.21 8.22 -6.53
CA ALA A 101 8.57 8.20 -7.84
C ALA A 101 7.17 7.60 -7.67
N ARG A 102 6.16 8.15 -8.39
CA ARG A 102 4.77 7.76 -8.19
C ARG A 102 3.96 7.85 -9.48
N ALA A 103 3.04 6.89 -9.66
CA ALA A 103 1.96 7.00 -10.62
C ALA A 103 0.63 6.83 -9.91
N VAL A 104 -0.39 7.57 -10.31
CA VAL A 104 -1.78 7.37 -9.90
C VAL A 104 -2.56 6.99 -11.14
N VAL A 105 -3.15 5.79 -11.13
CA VAL A 105 -3.71 5.15 -12.32
C VAL A 105 -5.20 4.87 -12.08
N PRO A 106 -6.11 5.52 -12.82
CA PRO A 106 -7.53 5.16 -12.72
C PRO A 106 -7.75 3.79 -13.36
N VAL A 107 -8.52 2.95 -12.67
CA VAL A 107 -8.89 1.62 -13.13
C VAL A 107 -10.38 1.45 -12.97
N LYS A 108 -10.90 0.27 -13.33
CA LYS A 108 -12.27 -0.10 -13.04
C LYS A 108 -12.38 -0.56 -11.58
N ASP A 109 -13.31 -1.44 -11.29
CA ASP A 109 -13.58 -1.87 -9.93
C ASP A 109 -12.37 -2.54 -9.28
N LEU A 110 -12.16 -2.24 -8.01
CA LEU A 110 -11.23 -2.95 -7.15
C LEU A 110 -12.02 -3.89 -6.23
N HIS A 111 -11.32 -4.85 -5.59
CA HIS A 111 -11.97 -5.84 -4.75
C HIS A 111 -12.77 -5.19 -3.61
N TYR A 112 -13.90 -5.80 -3.26
CA TYR A 112 -14.70 -5.50 -2.07
C TYR A 112 -15.29 -4.08 -2.03
N GLY A 113 -15.39 -3.41 -3.17
CA GLY A 113 -15.89 -2.04 -3.24
C GLY A 113 -14.89 -0.99 -2.80
N TYR A 114 -13.66 -1.37 -2.49
CA TYR A 114 -12.62 -0.40 -2.16
C TYR A 114 -12.25 0.44 -3.38
N GLN A 115 -11.80 1.66 -3.12
CA GLN A 115 -11.55 2.66 -4.16
C GLN A 115 -10.08 2.94 -4.41
N ILE A 116 -9.19 2.26 -3.68
CA ILE A 116 -7.75 2.45 -3.81
C ILE A 116 -7.03 1.12 -3.59
N GLU A 117 -5.92 0.96 -4.30
CA GLU A 117 -4.97 -0.13 -4.10
C GLU A 117 -3.57 0.44 -4.33
N ILE A 118 -2.59 0.07 -3.49
CA ILE A 118 -1.23 0.60 -3.59
C ILE A 118 -0.24 -0.56 -3.62
N GLN A 119 0.70 -0.51 -4.56
CA GLN A 119 1.89 -1.34 -4.55
C GLN A 119 3.13 -0.47 -4.46
N ALA A 120 4.22 -1.01 -3.95
CA ALA A 120 5.43 -0.25 -3.70
C ALA A 120 6.68 -1.05 -4.01
N ILE A 121 7.74 -0.33 -4.35
CA ILE A 121 9.11 -0.85 -4.43
C ILE A 121 9.94 0.00 -3.50
N ALA A 122 10.73 -0.64 -2.63
CA ALA A 122 11.52 0.06 -1.63
C ALA A 122 12.92 -0.55 -1.53
N ALA A 123 13.87 0.24 -1.02
CA ALA A 123 15.18 -0.28 -0.65
C ALA A 123 15.09 -0.89 0.74
N SER A 124 15.79 -1.99 0.98
CA SER A 124 15.97 -2.48 2.34
C SER A 124 17.08 -1.66 3.03
N LYS A 125 16.94 -1.48 4.32
CA LYS A 125 17.92 -0.74 5.11
C LYS A 125 19.19 -1.55 5.35
#